data_3f90e846e8769a70bd000a871b4d0049
#
_entry.id   3f90e846e8769a70bd000a871b4d0049
#
_cell.length_a   1.000
_cell.length_b   1.000
_cell.length_c   1.000
_cell.angle_alpha   90.00
_cell.angle_beta   90.00
_cell.angle_gamma   90.00
#
_symmetry.space_group_name_H-M   'P 1'
#
loop_
_entity.id
_entity.type
_entity.pdbx_description
1 polymer ?
#
loop_
_entity_poly.entity_id
_entity_poly.type
_entity_poly.pdbx_seq_one_letter_code
_entity_poly.pdbx_strand_id
1 'polypeptide(L)'
;VRLGASPRAGQALISAAKVRALMNGRFNVSYGDLNELAYPVLRHRMKMNFEAIAARVSPDDVIRLILEELGGGKRMAKAIESGVQSAEAAAAEVSEVRGAEENDGGKKKRGLFGRK
;
A
#
# COMPACT_ATOMS: atom_id res chain seq x y z
N VAL A 1 21.18 -10.01 -11.80
CA VAL A 1 19.98 -10.03 -12.67
C VAL A 1 20.21 -9.10 -13.85
N ARG A 2 20.05 -9.60 -15.08
CA ARG A 2 20.22 -8.79 -16.30
C ARG A 2 19.00 -7.93 -16.59
N LEU A 3 17.82 -8.46 -16.34
CA LEU A 3 16.55 -7.77 -16.51
C LEU A 3 15.63 -8.12 -15.33
N GLY A 4 15.20 -7.09 -14.62
CA GLY A 4 14.24 -7.23 -13.54
C GLY A 4 12.80 -7.31 -14.03
N ALA A 5 11.88 -7.49 -13.09
CA ALA A 5 10.46 -7.48 -13.36
C ALA A 5 9.99 -6.08 -13.80
N SER A 6 9.24 -6.01 -14.89
CA SER A 6 8.67 -4.74 -15.39
C SER A 6 7.50 -4.27 -14.52
N PRO A 7 7.04 -3.00 -14.63
CA PRO A 7 5.85 -2.51 -13.94
C PRO A 7 4.59 -3.35 -14.21
N ARG A 8 4.49 -3.98 -15.38
CA ARG A 8 3.41 -4.93 -15.70
C ARG A 8 3.40 -6.16 -14.81
N ALA A 9 4.57 -6.55 -14.28
CA ALA A 9 4.65 -7.66 -13.32
C ALA A 9 3.98 -7.28 -11.99
N GLY A 10 4.15 -6.05 -11.53
CA GLY A 10 3.46 -5.53 -10.35
C GLY A 10 1.94 -5.52 -10.53
N GLN A 11 1.46 -5.05 -11.69
CA GLN A 11 0.02 -5.09 -12.01
C GLN A 11 -0.53 -6.52 -12.03
N ALA A 12 0.20 -7.44 -12.63
CA ALA A 12 -0.20 -8.86 -12.65
C ALA A 12 -0.23 -9.46 -11.24
N LEU A 13 0.75 -9.13 -10.40
CA LEU A 13 0.82 -9.60 -9.02
C LEU A 13 -0.38 -9.10 -8.19
N ILE A 14 -0.71 -7.81 -8.28
CA ILE A 14 -1.86 -7.22 -7.58
C ILE A 14 -3.17 -7.84 -8.08
N SER A 15 -3.33 -8.02 -9.39
CA SER A 15 -4.53 -8.62 -9.96
C SER A 15 -4.72 -10.06 -9.49
N ALA A 16 -3.65 -10.87 -9.50
CA ALA A 16 -3.69 -12.24 -9.00
C ALA A 16 -3.99 -12.28 -7.48
N ALA A 17 -3.41 -11.35 -6.70
CA ALA A 17 -3.65 -11.29 -5.27
C ALA A 17 -5.10 -10.93 -4.93
N LYS A 18 -5.75 -10.06 -5.71
CA LYS A 18 -7.19 -9.76 -5.55
C LYS A 18 -8.05 -11.00 -5.79
N VAL A 19 -7.77 -11.75 -6.86
CA VAL A 19 -8.49 -13.00 -7.16
C VAL A 19 -8.29 -14.01 -6.04
N ARG A 20 -7.06 -14.19 -5.55
CA ARG A 20 -6.76 -15.10 -4.43
C ARG A 20 -7.49 -14.71 -3.16
N ALA A 21 -7.53 -13.42 -2.82
CA ALA A 21 -8.26 -12.94 -1.64
C ALA A 21 -9.75 -13.27 -1.74
N LEU A 22 -10.37 -13.04 -2.92
CA LEU A 22 -11.77 -13.40 -3.17
C LEU A 22 -12.02 -14.90 -3.07
N MET A 23 -11.14 -15.74 -3.63
CA MET A 23 -11.24 -17.20 -3.52
C MET A 23 -11.20 -17.67 -2.05
N ASN A 24 -10.50 -16.96 -1.19
CA ASN A 24 -10.42 -17.21 0.25
C ASN A 24 -11.53 -16.50 1.05
N GLY A 25 -12.55 -15.95 0.40
CA GLY A 25 -13.67 -15.26 1.04
C GLY A 25 -13.29 -13.93 1.69
N ARG A 26 -12.17 -13.31 1.27
CA ARG A 26 -11.70 -12.03 1.81
C ARG A 26 -11.81 -10.93 0.76
N PHE A 27 -12.22 -9.74 1.17
CA PHE A 27 -12.32 -8.57 0.29
C PHE A 27 -11.01 -7.79 0.20
N ASN A 28 -10.08 -8.01 1.14
CA ASN A 28 -8.79 -7.32 1.20
C ASN A 28 -7.64 -8.27 0.88
N VAL A 29 -6.68 -7.77 0.11
CA VAL A 29 -5.42 -8.45 -0.19
C VAL A 29 -4.50 -8.37 1.03
N SER A 30 -3.89 -9.50 1.39
CA SER A 30 -2.87 -9.57 2.44
C SER A 30 -1.46 -9.69 1.85
N TYR A 31 -0.45 -9.38 2.65
CA TYR A 31 0.94 -9.62 2.26
C TYR A 31 1.25 -11.11 2.04
N GLY A 32 0.57 -11.99 2.78
CA GLY A 32 0.67 -13.42 2.56
C GLY A 32 0.28 -13.83 1.15
N ASP A 33 -0.80 -13.23 0.61
CA ASP A 33 -1.24 -13.49 -0.77
C ASP A 33 -0.18 -13.03 -1.79
N LEU A 34 0.45 -11.87 -1.54
CA LEU A 34 1.51 -11.35 -2.40
C LEU A 34 2.77 -12.21 -2.36
N ASN A 35 3.19 -12.66 -1.16
CA ASN A 35 4.37 -13.50 -0.99
C ASN A 35 4.22 -14.83 -1.71
N GLU A 36 3.07 -15.49 -1.59
CA GLU A 36 2.84 -16.76 -2.26
C GLU A 36 2.76 -16.62 -3.78
N LEU A 37 2.18 -15.52 -4.27
CA LEU A 37 2.05 -15.25 -5.69
C LEU A 37 3.31 -14.64 -6.33
N ALA A 38 4.25 -14.13 -5.53
CA ALA A 38 5.49 -13.55 -6.03
C ALA A 38 6.28 -14.54 -6.88
N TYR A 39 6.41 -15.79 -6.43
CA TYR A 39 7.14 -16.83 -7.16
C TYR A 39 6.53 -17.14 -8.54
N PRO A 40 5.26 -17.57 -8.67
CA PRO A 40 4.70 -17.92 -9.97
C PRO A 40 4.56 -16.70 -10.91
N VAL A 41 4.35 -15.50 -10.39
CA VAL A 41 4.16 -14.29 -11.22
C VAL A 41 5.49 -13.70 -11.67
N LEU A 42 6.53 -13.69 -10.83
CA LEU A 42 7.80 -13.02 -11.12
C LEU A 42 8.84 -13.93 -11.76
N ARG A 43 8.82 -15.23 -11.48
CA ARG A 43 9.78 -16.22 -11.96
C ARG A 43 10.02 -16.16 -13.46
N HIS A 44 8.97 -16.03 -14.24
CA HIS A 44 9.03 -16.01 -15.71
C HIS A 44 9.35 -14.61 -16.29
N ARG A 45 9.44 -13.60 -15.44
CA ARG A 45 9.63 -12.19 -15.84
C ARG A 45 11.01 -11.66 -15.51
N MET A 46 11.86 -12.49 -14.91
CA MET A 46 13.22 -12.15 -14.54
C MET A 46 14.20 -12.91 -15.45
N LYS A 47 15.18 -12.20 -15.98
CA LYS A 47 16.27 -12.80 -16.75
C LYS A 47 17.57 -12.70 -15.97
N MET A 48 18.18 -13.85 -15.71
CA MET A 48 19.47 -13.93 -15.04
C MET A 48 20.61 -13.58 -15.99
N ASN A 49 21.68 -12.99 -15.47
CA ASN A 49 22.92 -12.78 -16.22
C ASN A 49 23.77 -14.07 -16.20
N PHE A 50 24.80 -14.09 -17.06
CA PHE A 50 25.67 -15.26 -17.18
C PHE A 50 26.35 -15.63 -15.85
N GLU A 51 26.78 -14.63 -15.09
CA GLU A 51 27.43 -14.83 -13.79
C GLU A 51 26.49 -15.52 -12.77
N ALA A 52 25.22 -15.11 -12.72
CA ALA A 52 24.24 -15.73 -11.84
C ALA A 52 23.95 -17.19 -12.26
N ILE A 53 23.90 -17.46 -13.59
CA ILE A 53 23.74 -18.81 -14.10
C ILE A 53 24.96 -19.67 -13.74
N ALA A 54 26.16 -19.13 -13.88
CA ALA A 54 27.41 -19.82 -13.52
C ALA A 54 27.47 -20.09 -12.01
N ALA A 55 26.99 -19.15 -11.19
CA ALA A 55 26.87 -19.31 -9.74
C ALA A 55 25.65 -20.15 -9.29
N ARG A 56 24.88 -20.73 -10.22
CA ARG A 56 23.66 -21.52 -9.97
C ARG A 56 22.59 -20.79 -9.17
N VAL A 57 22.54 -19.47 -9.26
CA VAL A 57 21.50 -18.66 -8.61
C VAL A 57 20.23 -18.72 -9.45
N SER A 58 19.15 -19.19 -8.85
CA SER A 58 17.84 -19.27 -9.50
C SER A 58 17.04 -17.97 -9.35
N PRO A 59 16.07 -17.68 -10.23
CA PRO A 59 15.14 -16.58 -10.02
C PRO A 59 14.41 -16.65 -8.67
N ASP A 60 14.12 -17.85 -8.19
CA ASP A 60 13.43 -18.09 -6.92
C ASP A 60 14.29 -17.66 -5.73
N ASP A 61 15.62 -17.86 -5.80
CA ASP A 61 16.54 -17.40 -4.75
C ASP A 61 16.55 -15.89 -4.64
N VAL A 62 16.52 -15.20 -5.79
CA VAL A 62 16.44 -13.73 -5.83
C VAL A 62 15.11 -13.23 -5.25
N ILE A 63 13.99 -13.86 -5.62
CA ILE A 63 12.66 -13.50 -5.09
C ILE A 63 12.65 -13.71 -3.58
N ARG A 64 13.17 -14.83 -3.09
CA ARG A 64 13.27 -15.12 -1.65
C ARG A 64 14.06 -14.04 -0.91
N LEU A 65 15.25 -13.68 -1.39
CA LEU A 65 16.06 -12.62 -0.78
C LEU A 65 15.34 -11.29 -0.72
N ILE A 66 14.64 -10.90 -1.78
CA ILE A 66 13.84 -9.67 -1.82
C ILE A 66 12.72 -9.72 -0.77
N LEU A 67 12.00 -10.84 -0.67
CA LEU A 67 10.92 -11.00 0.30
C LEU A 67 11.43 -11.00 1.75
N GLU A 68 12.59 -11.59 2.00
CA GLU A 68 13.27 -11.56 3.31
C GLU A 68 13.72 -10.15 3.69
N GLU A 69 14.31 -9.40 2.75
CA GLU A 69 14.77 -8.03 2.96
C GLU A 69 13.61 -7.07 3.22
N LEU A 70 12.49 -7.26 2.53
CA LEU A 70 11.26 -6.50 2.78
C LEU A 70 10.60 -6.88 4.13
N GLY A 71 11.14 -7.86 4.84
CA GLY A 71 10.72 -8.24 6.18
C GLY A 71 9.36 -8.92 6.24
N GLY A 72 9.02 -9.69 5.20
CA GLY A 72 7.79 -10.47 5.18
C GLY A 72 6.51 -9.64 5.39
N GLY A 73 6.52 -8.39 4.96
CA GLY A 73 5.39 -7.46 5.12
C GLY A 73 5.43 -6.61 6.41
N LYS A 74 6.29 -6.91 7.38
CA LYS A 74 6.34 -6.17 8.66
C LYS A 74 6.75 -4.70 8.50
N ARG A 75 7.73 -4.39 7.65
CA ARG A 75 8.14 -2.99 7.40
C ARG A 75 7.06 -2.19 6.67
N MET A 76 6.36 -2.84 5.75
CA MET A 76 5.35 -2.18 4.95
C MET A 76 4.02 -2.06 5.72
N ALA A 77 3.67 -3.03 6.56
CA ALA A 77 2.55 -2.91 7.50
C ALA A 77 2.76 -1.72 8.45
N LYS A 78 3.97 -1.57 9.02
CA LYS A 78 4.32 -0.44 9.87
C LYS A 78 4.28 0.91 9.13
N ALA A 79 4.67 0.96 7.85
CA ALA A 79 4.60 2.17 7.03
C ALA A 79 3.15 2.55 6.69
N ILE A 80 2.27 1.57 6.48
CA ILE A 80 0.84 1.80 6.25
C ILE A 80 0.17 2.27 7.54
N GLU A 81 0.45 1.65 8.67
CA GLU A 81 -0.08 2.07 9.98
C GLU A 81 0.34 3.51 10.32
N SER A 82 1.61 3.87 10.08
CA SER A 82 2.08 5.25 10.28
C SER A 82 1.44 6.24 9.29
N GLY A 83 1.18 5.81 8.05
CA GLY A 83 0.51 6.62 7.03
C GLY A 83 -0.99 6.83 7.35
N VAL A 84 -1.67 5.83 7.87
CA VAL A 84 -3.07 5.93 8.30
C VAL A 84 -3.19 6.85 9.51
N GLN A 85 -2.32 6.71 10.50
CA GLN A 85 -2.33 7.57 11.70
C GLN A 85 -2.08 9.05 11.36
N SER A 86 -1.18 9.33 10.40
CA SER A 86 -0.96 10.71 9.94
C SER A 86 -2.13 11.26 9.14
N ALA A 87 -2.85 10.44 8.39
CA ALA A 87 -4.04 10.84 7.66
C ALA A 87 -5.24 11.09 8.60
N GLU A 88 -5.41 10.27 9.63
CA GLU A 88 -6.43 10.47 10.66
C GLU A 88 -6.17 11.73 11.49
N ALA A 89 -4.90 12.01 11.86
CA ALA A 89 -4.52 13.23 12.55
C ALA A 89 -4.81 14.48 11.71
N ALA A 90 -4.47 14.47 10.41
CA ALA A 90 -4.77 15.54 9.50
C ALA A 90 -6.27 15.76 9.30
N ALA A 91 -7.07 14.68 9.24
CA ALA A 91 -8.52 14.76 9.15
C ALA A 91 -9.17 15.35 10.42
N ALA A 92 -8.64 15.02 11.59
CA ALA A 92 -9.08 15.58 12.86
C ALA A 92 -8.82 17.09 12.93
N GLU A 93 -7.64 17.53 12.50
CA GLU A 93 -7.28 18.96 12.47
C GLU A 93 -8.17 19.77 11.53
N VAL A 94 -8.51 19.23 10.36
CA VAL A 94 -9.45 19.85 9.40
C VAL A 94 -10.86 19.94 9.98
N SER A 95 -11.31 18.95 10.74
CA SER A 95 -12.64 18.95 11.36
C SER A 95 -12.75 20.02 12.46
N GLU A 96 -11.68 20.24 13.20
CA GLU A 96 -11.62 21.22 14.28
C GLU A 96 -11.65 22.68 13.74
N VAL A 97 -10.94 22.95 12.65
CA VAL A 97 -10.97 24.24 11.95
C VAL A 97 -12.36 24.53 11.38
N ARG A 98 -13.03 23.53 10.82
CA ARG A 98 -14.38 23.66 10.25
C ARG A 98 -15.45 23.93 11.30
N GLY A 99 -15.31 23.30 12.49
CA GLY A 99 -16.20 23.56 13.63
C GLY A 99 -16.04 24.95 14.25
N ALA A 100 -14.84 25.54 14.16
CA ALA A 100 -14.56 26.89 14.65
C ALA A 100 -15.17 27.98 13.75
N GLU A 101 -15.17 27.79 12.43
CA GLU A 101 -15.77 28.76 11.47
C GLU A 101 -17.31 28.76 11.54
N GLU A 102 -17.95 27.62 11.81
CA GLU A 102 -19.40 27.53 11.91
C GLU A 102 -19.94 28.21 13.18
N ASN A 103 -19.14 28.28 14.25
CA ASN A 103 -19.52 28.88 15.50
C ASN A 103 -19.37 30.44 15.49
N ASP A 104 -18.52 31.03 14.65
CA ASP A 104 -18.38 32.48 14.53
C ASP A 104 -19.48 33.12 13.67
N GLY A 105 -20.06 32.39 12.72
CA GLY A 105 -21.15 32.86 11.86
C GLY A 105 -22.50 33.07 12.58
N GLY A 106 -22.71 32.43 13.74
CA GLY A 106 -23.95 32.52 14.52
C GLY A 106 -24.09 33.78 15.37
N LYS A 107 -23.01 34.46 15.74
CA LYS A 107 -23.03 35.65 16.58
C LYS A 107 -23.32 36.96 15.84
N LYS A 108 -23.11 37.00 14.52
CA LYS A 108 -23.27 38.26 13.73
C LYS A 108 -24.69 38.56 13.25
N LYS A 109 -25.67 37.66 13.39
CA LYS A 109 -27.06 37.89 12.95
C LYS A 109 -28.07 38.35 14.01
N ARG A 110 -27.67 38.54 15.27
CA ARG A 110 -28.60 38.93 16.35
C ARG A 110 -28.60 40.45 16.70
N GLY A 111 -27.85 41.27 15.95
CA GLY A 111 -27.70 42.71 16.27
C GLY A 111 -28.44 43.69 15.38
N LEU A 112 -29.27 43.27 14.40
CA LEU A 112 -29.82 44.22 13.41
C LEU A 112 -31.35 44.32 13.35
N PHE A 113 -32.10 43.85 14.33
CA PHE A 113 -33.54 44.14 14.41
C PHE A 113 -33.95 44.50 15.85
N GLY A 114 -33.81 45.81 16.15
CA GLY A 114 -34.32 46.37 17.38
C GLY A 114 -34.18 47.88 17.41
N ARG A 115 -35.09 48.58 16.71
CA ARG A 115 -35.68 49.89 17.11
C ARG A 115 -36.51 50.46 15.97
N LYS A 116 -37.78 50.30 16.02
CA LYS A 116 -38.78 51.38 16.10
C LYS A 116 -40.06 50.76 16.53
#